data_f7d695bc2aec1683e8e13922c081c99c
#
_entry.id   f7d695bc2aec1683e8e13922c081c99c
#
_cell.length_a   1.000
_cell.length_b   1.000
_cell.length_c   1.000
_cell.angle_alpha   90.00
_cell.angle_beta   90.00
_cell.angle_gamma   90.00
#
_symmetry.space_group_name_H-M   'P 1'
#
loop_
_entity.id
_entity.type
_entity.pdbx_description
1 polymer ?
#
loop_
_entity_poly.entity_id
_entity_poly.type
_entity_poly.pdbx_seq_one_letter_code
_entity_poly.pdbx_strand_id
1 'polypeptide(L)'
;MIAYFDTSSLVKLYVEEEGSDDVSALLEKSRTAASSIIAYAEARAAFARRFREGALTKKAYKGLLLSFERDWINYLQVKFSQDVIRLAGDLAEKHALRGFDAIHLSSAIVLLKSDLPVVFSCYDNRLQKASLSEKLSQPDEWLKG
;
A
#
# COMPACT_ATOMS: atom_id res chain seq x y z
N MET A 1 8.64 -5.31 12.04
CA MET A 1 7.74 -4.18 11.69
C MET A 1 6.66 -4.63 10.73
N ILE A 2 5.58 -3.89 10.69
CA ILE A 2 4.52 -4.06 9.69
C ILE A 2 4.82 -3.08 8.55
N ALA A 3 4.89 -3.59 7.32
CA ALA A 3 4.98 -2.72 6.16
C ALA A 3 3.58 -2.56 5.56
N TYR A 4 3.07 -1.35 5.57
CA TYR A 4 1.81 -1.01 4.92
C TYR A 4 2.10 -0.45 3.53
N PHE A 5 1.51 -1.05 2.53
CA PHE A 5 1.63 -0.62 1.14
C PHE A 5 0.30 -0.01 0.69
N ASP A 6 0.32 1.24 0.24
CA ASP A 6 -0.84 1.75 -0.50
C ASP A 6 -0.87 1.07 -1.88
N THR A 7 -1.90 1.32 -2.67
CA THR A 7 -2.02 0.63 -3.95
C THR A 7 -0.87 0.93 -4.90
N SER A 8 -0.36 2.16 -4.92
CA SER A 8 0.76 2.52 -5.80
C SER A 8 2.02 1.73 -5.48
N SER A 9 2.29 1.52 -4.19
CA SER A 9 3.42 0.70 -3.74
C SER A 9 3.18 -0.78 -3.99
N LEU A 10 1.98 -1.27 -3.68
CA LEU A 10 1.63 -2.68 -3.86
C LEU A 10 1.80 -3.13 -5.32
N VAL A 11 1.38 -2.31 -6.26
CA VAL A 11 1.52 -2.58 -7.70
C VAL A 11 2.98 -2.78 -8.10
N LYS A 12 3.91 -2.05 -7.49
CA LYS A 12 5.34 -2.16 -7.78
C LYS A 12 5.96 -3.50 -7.41
N LEU A 13 5.29 -4.29 -6.58
CA LEU A 13 5.72 -5.66 -6.27
C LEU A 13 5.44 -6.63 -7.44
N TYR A 14 4.55 -6.27 -8.35
CA TYR A 14 4.09 -7.16 -9.41
C TYR A 14 4.40 -6.63 -10.82
N VAL A 15 4.57 -5.32 -10.95
CA VAL A 15 4.93 -4.66 -12.21
C VAL A 15 6.25 -3.94 -11.99
N GLU A 16 7.26 -4.28 -12.81
CA GLU A 16 8.56 -3.64 -12.72
C GLU A 16 8.47 -2.20 -13.17
N GLU A 17 8.76 -1.27 -12.28
CA GLU A 17 8.76 0.17 -12.53
C GLU A 17 9.67 0.88 -11.52
N GLU A 18 9.82 2.20 -11.63
CA GLU A 18 10.62 2.96 -10.67
C GLU A 18 10.09 2.73 -9.24
N GLY A 19 10.99 2.42 -8.33
CA GLY A 19 10.66 2.14 -6.92
C GLY A 19 10.43 0.66 -6.61
N SER A 20 10.35 -0.22 -7.60
CA SER A 20 10.10 -1.66 -7.37
C SER A 20 11.14 -2.31 -6.48
N ASP A 21 12.42 -1.95 -6.63
CA ASP A 21 13.49 -2.52 -5.80
C ASP A 21 13.32 -2.12 -4.33
N ASP A 22 12.99 -0.87 -4.06
CA ASP A 22 12.79 -0.38 -2.69
C ASP A 22 11.58 -1.03 -2.04
N VAL A 23 10.49 -1.18 -2.78
CA VAL A 23 9.27 -1.82 -2.25
C VAL A 23 9.55 -3.30 -1.95
N SER A 24 10.25 -3.99 -2.84
CA SER A 24 10.63 -5.39 -2.63
C SER A 24 11.56 -5.54 -1.41
N ALA A 25 12.52 -4.64 -1.25
CA ALA A 25 13.43 -4.64 -0.10
C ALA A 25 12.66 -4.41 1.21
N LEU A 26 11.69 -3.51 1.20
CA LEU A 26 10.84 -3.26 2.37
C LEU A 26 10.02 -4.50 2.72
N LEU A 27 9.44 -5.15 1.72
CA LEU A 27 8.68 -6.38 1.92
C LEU A 27 9.55 -7.46 2.59
N GLU A 28 10.78 -7.65 2.11
CA GLU A 28 11.71 -8.63 2.67
C GLU A 28 12.05 -8.35 4.14
N LYS A 29 12.15 -7.09 4.52
CA LYS A 29 12.45 -6.69 5.90
C LYS A 29 11.24 -6.73 6.83
N SER A 30 10.03 -6.80 6.28
CA SER A 30 8.82 -6.77 7.08
C SER A 30 8.49 -8.14 7.65
N ARG A 31 7.92 -8.14 8.84
CA ARG A 31 7.33 -9.34 9.44
C ARG A 31 5.95 -9.59 8.87
N THR A 32 5.22 -8.52 8.60
CA THR A 32 3.86 -8.56 8.08
C THR A 32 3.71 -7.50 7.01
N ALA A 33 3.19 -7.90 5.86
CA ALA A 33 2.78 -6.98 4.80
C ALA A 33 1.28 -6.70 4.96
N ALA A 34 0.92 -5.44 4.90
CA ALA A 34 -0.47 -5.00 5.09
C ALA A 34 -0.91 -4.04 4.00
N SER A 35 -2.19 -4.00 3.74
CA SER A 35 -2.83 -2.98 2.91
C SER A 35 -4.30 -2.86 3.29
N SER A 36 -5.01 -1.92 2.69
CA SER A 36 -6.46 -1.86 2.80
C SER A 36 -7.10 -2.94 1.93
N ILE A 37 -8.26 -3.42 2.35
CA ILE A 37 -9.03 -4.37 1.54
C ILE A 37 -9.38 -3.80 0.16
N ILE A 38 -9.50 -2.47 0.03
CA ILE A 38 -9.77 -1.81 -1.26
C ILE A 38 -8.61 -1.99 -2.25
N ALA A 39 -7.41 -2.21 -1.75
CA ALA A 39 -6.23 -2.36 -2.61
C ALA A 39 -6.34 -3.54 -3.56
N TYR A 40 -7.13 -4.55 -3.23
CA TYR A 40 -7.36 -5.66 -4.17
C TYR A 40 -7.98 -5.16 -5.48
N ALA A 41 -9.08 -4.42 -5.39
CA ALA A 41 -9.77 -3.90 -6.58
C ALA A 41 -8.92 -2.84 -7.29
N GLU A 42 -8.28 -1.96 -6.54
CA GLU A 42 -7.42 -0.92 -7.12
C GLU A 42 -6.22 -1.51 -7.86
N ALA A 43 -5.56 -2.51 -7.28
CA ALA A 43 -4.42 -3.19 -7.92
C ALA A 43 -4.86 -3.93 -9.18
N ARG A 44 -6.00 -4.66 -9.11
CA ARG A 44 -6.55 -5.37 -10.27
C ARG A 44 -6.88 -4.39 -11.41
N ALA A 45 -7.42 -3.23 -11.09
CA ALA A 45 -7.68 -2.18 -12.07
C ALA A 45 -6.39 -1.64 -12.70
N ALA A 46 -5.36 -1.43 -11.87
CA ALA A 46 -4.06 -0.96 -12.35
C ALA A 46 -3.39 -1.98 -13.27
N PHE A 47 -3.41 -3.26 -12.93
CA PHE A 47 -2.84 -4.32 -13.77
C PHE A 47 -3.57 -4.42 -15.11
N ALA A 48 -4.89 -4.38 -15.09
CA ALA A 48 -5.72 -4.44 -16.31
C ALA A 48 -5.42 -3.24 -17.22
N ARG A 49 -5.25 -2.05 -16.65
CA ARG A 49 -4.90 -0.85 -17.41
C ARG A 49 -3.56 -0.99 -18.11
N ARG A 50 -2.53 -1.47 -17.41
CA ARG A 50 -1.20 -1.70 -18.00
C ARG A 50 -1.26 -2.71 -19.14
N PHE A 51 -2.09 -3.74 -19.00
CA PHE A 51 -2.29 -4.71 -20.09
C PHE A 51 -2.95 -4.05 -21.29
N ARG A 52 -4.02 -3.26 -21.09
CA ARG A 52 -4.68 -2.55 -22.21
C ARG A 52 -3.78 -1.56 -22.90
N GLU A 53 -2.86 -0.93 -22.17
CA GLU A 53 -1.90 0.02 -22.70
C GLU A 53 -0.69 -0.65 -23.38
N GLY A 54 -0.65 -1.96 -23.42
CA GLY A 54 0.41 -2.71 -24.10
C GLY A 54 1.70 -2.88 -23.29
N ALA A 55 1.70 -2.51 -22.01
CA ALA A 55 2.89 -2.62 -21.17
C ALA A 55 3.20 -4.07 -20.75
N LEU A 56 2.22 -4.97 -20.88
CA LEU A 56 2.35 -6.36 -20.48
C LEU A 56 1.87 -7.28 -21.62
N THR A 57 2.61 -8.38 -21.85
CA THR A 57 2.13 -9.44 -22.72
C THR A 57 0.99 -10.19 -22.01
N LYS A 58 0.18 -10.93 -22.78
CA LYS A 58 -0.89 -11.76 -22.20
C LYS A 58 -0.33 -12.77 -21.19
N LYS A 59 0.80 -13.39 -21.51
CA LYS A 59 1.46 -14.36 -20.63
C LYS A 59 1.92 -13.70 -19.32
N ALA A 60 2.57 -12.54 -19.43
CA ALA A 60 3.04 -11.79 -18.27
C ALA A 60 1.87 -11.34 -17.39
N TYR A 61 0.78 -10.87 -17.99
CA TYR A 61 -0.41 -10.44 -17.27
C TYR A 61 -1.05 -11.61 -16.51
N LYS A 62 -1.20 -12.77 -17.14
CA LYS A 62 -1.74 -13.97 -16.46
C LYS A 62 -0.86 -14.43 -15.31
N GLY A 63 0.45 -14.44 -15.51
CA GLY A 63 1.41 -14.82 -14.45
C GLY A 63 1.37 -13.87 -13.27
N LEU A 64 1.27 -12.56 -13.55
CA LEU A 64 1.15 -11.53 -12.53
C LEU A 64 -0.12 -11.72 -11.68
N LEU A 65 -1.25 -11.99 -12.32
CA LEU A 65 -2.52 -12.22 -11.60
C LEU A 65 -2.43 -13.44 -10.68
N LEU A 66 -1.82 -14.53 -11.15
CA LEU A 66 -1.64 -15.72 -10.31
C LEU A 66 -0.76 -15.43 -9.09
N SER A 67 0.33 -14.69 -9.28
CA SER A 67 1.21 -14.29 -8.18
C SER A 67 0.49 -13.40 -7.18
N PHE A 68 -0.25 -12.41 -7.66
CA PHE A 68 -0.99 -11.49 -6.80
C PHE A 68 -2.06 -12.23 -5.99
N GLU A 69 -2.85 -13.10 -6.62
CA GLU A 69 -3.89 -13.87 -5.93
C GLU A 69 -3.29 -14.76 -4.84
N ARG A 70 -2.16 -15.40 -5.13
CA ARG A 70 -1.46 -16.25 -4.16
C ARG A 70 -0.98 -15.45 -2.95
N ASP A 71 -0.43 -14.25 -3.19
CA ASP A 71 0.14 -13.43 -2.12
C ASP A 71 -0.94 -12.71 -1.32
N TRP A 72 -2.03 -12.29 -1.97
CA TRP A 72 -3.07 -11.49 -1.36
C TRP A 72 -3.68 -12.15 -0.12
N ILE A 73 -3.85 -13.45 -0.14
CA ILE A 73 -4.42 -14.18 1.01
C ILE A 73 -3.52 -14.15 2.24
N ASN A 74 -2.24 -13.84 2.07
CA ASN A 74 -1.27 -13.75 3.16
C ASN A 74 -1.02 -12.32 3.62
N TYR A 75 -1.55 -11.32 2.94
CA TYR A 75 -1.46 -9.93 3.39
C TYR A 75 -2.48 -9.66 4.49
N LEU A 76 -2.07 -8.85 5.46
CA LEU A 76 -3.01 -8.31 6.45
C LEU A 76 -3.89 -7.29 5.74
N GLN A 77 -5.17 -7.61 5.60
CA GLN A 77 -6.13 -6.80 4.88
C GLN A 77 -6.97 -6.00 5.87
N VAL A 78 -6.73 -4.69 5.94
CA VAL A 78 -7.48 -3.83 6.85
C VAL A 78 -8.87 -3.56 6.27
N LYS A 79 -9.89 -3.95 7.00
CA LYS A 79 -11.30 -3.82 6.57
C LYS A 79 -11.84 -2.41 6.83
N PHE A 80 -12.95 -2.09 6.19
CA PHE A 80 -13.67 -0.83 6.38
C PHE A 80 -14.50 -0.88 7.66
N SER A 81 -13.84 -0.79 8.80
CA SER A 81 -14.54 -0.62 10.08
C SER A 81 -15.04 0.82 10.22
N GLN A 82 -15.96 1.03 11.14
CA GLN A 82 -16.43 2.38 11.49
C GLN A 82 -15.24 3.28 11.87
N ASP A 83 -14.32 2.75 12.67
CA ASP A 83 -13.14 3.52 13.10
C ASP A 83 -12.26 3.93 11.93
N VAL A 84 -11.99 3.02 10.99
CA VAL A 84 -11.19 3.32 9.80
C VAL A 84 -11.86 4.40 8.95
N ILE A 85 -13.17 4.27 8.71
CA ILE A 85 -13.91 5.20 7.85
C ILE A 85 -14.02 6.60 8.50
N ARG A 86 -14.33 6.66 9.79
CA ARG A 86 -14.43 7.95 10.49
C ARG A 86 -13.08 8.66 10.55
N LEU A 87 -12.04 7.92 10.89
CA LEU A 87 -10.68 8.48 10.89
C LEU A 87 -10.28 8.95 9.50
N ALA A 88 -10.61 8.20 8.45
CA ALA A 88 -10.34 8.61 7.08
C ALA A 88 -10.99 9.96 6.74
N GLY A 89 -12.23 10.16 7.17
CA GLY A 89 -12.92 11.45 6.99
C GLY A 89 -12.18 12.61 7.63
N ASP A 90 -11.73 12.42 8.87
CA ASP A 90 -10.97 13.43 9.60
C ASP A 90 -9.62 13.72 8.92
N LEU A 91 -8.93 12.68 8.47
CA LEU A 91 -7.64 12.81 7.79
C LEU A 91 -7.77 13.46 6.41
N ALA A 92 -8.84 13.14 5.69
CA ALA A 92 -9.12 13.77 4.39
C ALA A 92 -9.26 15.29 4.54
N GLU A 93 -9.98 15.73 5.57
CA GLU A 93 -10.15 17.15 5.88
C GLU A 93 -8.84 17.78 6.33
N LYS A 94 -8.16 17.17 7.29
CA LYS A 94 -6.92 17.68 7.89
C LYS A 94 -5.78 17.84 6.88
N HIS A 95 -5.63 16.87 5.99
CA HIS A 95 -4.50 16.80 5.05
C HIS A 95 -4.89 17.04 3.60
N ALA A 96 -6.12 17.40 3.33
CA ALA A 96 -6.64 17.62 1.97
C ALA A 96 -6.39 16.41 1.05
N LEU A 97 -6.70 15.21 1.56
CA LEU A 97 -6.50 13.95 0.83
C LEU A 97 -7.76 13.54 0.09
N ARG A 98 -7.57 12.80 -1.01
CA ARG A 98 -8.67 12.09 -1.65
C ARG A 98 -9.16 10.97 -0.72
N GLY A 99 -10.44 10.59 -0.88
CA GLY A 99 -11.07 9.61 0.01
C GLY A 99 -10.31 8.30 0.13
N PHE A 100 -9.86 7.70 -0.98
CA PHE A 100 -9.13 6.43 -0.93
C PHE A 100 -7.73 6.57 -0.34
N ASP A 101 -7.05 7.70 -0.57
CA ASP A 101 -5.76 7.96 0.06
C ASP A 101 -5.92 8.11 1.58
N ALA A 102 -6.98 8.77 2.02
CA ALA A 102 -7.30 8.89 3.43
C ALA A 102 -7.64 7.53 4.06
N ILE A 103 -8.29 6.64 3.32
CA ILE A 103 -8.57 5.27 3.78
C ILE A 103 -7.26 4.49 3.94
N HIS A 104 -6.33 4.63 3.01
CA HIS A 104 -5.01 3.99 3.16
C HIS A 104 -4.29 4.50 4.40
N LEU A 105 -4.29 5.80 4.61
CA LEU A 105 -3.63 6.39 5.77
C LEU A 105 -4.27 5.93 7.08
N SER A 106 -5.60 5.97 7.20
CA SER A 106 -6.31 5.52 8.40
C SER A 106 -6.11 4.02 8.65
N SER A 107 -6.08 3.23 7.58
CA SER A 107 -5.83 1.79 7.67
C SER A 107 -4.46 1.48 8.27
N ALA A 108 -3.44 2.25 7.90
CA ALA A 108 -2.11 2.11 8.48
C ALA A 108 -2.08 2.57 9.94
N ILE A 109 -2.74 3.67 10.25
CA ILE A 109 -2.75 4.24 11.62
C ILE A 109 -3.38 3.26 12.60
N VAL A 110 -4.47 2.59 12.25
CA VAL A 110 -5.11 1.65 13.17
C VAL A 110 -4.21 0.46 13.51
N LEU A 111 -3.24 0.13 12.65
CA LEU A 111 -2.27 -0.92 12.92
C LEU A 111 -1.27 -0.55 14.02
N LEU A 112 -1.13 0.72 14.36
CA LEU A 112 -0.27 1.16 15.46
C LEU A 112 -0.74 0.61 16.81
N LYS A 113 -1.99 0.18 16.92
CA LYS A 113 -2.54 -0.45 18.14
C LYS A 113 -1.84 -1.78 18.49
N SER A 114 -1.14 -2.38 17.53
CA SER A 114 -0.39 -3.63 17.75
C SER A 114 0.91 -3.43 18.52
N ASP A 115 1.30 -2.18 18.79
CA ASP A 115 2.59 -1.79 19.40
C ASP A 115 3.81 -2.13 18.53
N LEU A 116 3.60 -2.55 17.30
CA LEU A 116 4.68 -2.75 16.33
C LEU A 116 4.86 -1.49 15.50
N PRO A 117 6.09 -1.18 15.08
CA PRO A 117 6.31 -0.09 14.13
C PRO A 117 5.58 -0.37 12.82
N VAL A 118 4.92 0.65 12.28
CA VAL A 118 4.24 0.58 10.98
C VAL A 118 4.97 1.50 10.02
N VAL A 119 5.50 0.91 8.95
CA VAL A 119 6.18 1.65 7.88
C VAL A 119 5.17 1.86 6.76
N PHE A 120 4.96 3.12 6.38
CA PHE A 120 3.98 3.48 5.35
C PHE A 120 4.67 3.71 4.02
N SER A 121 4.40 2.85 3.06
CA SER A 121 4.98 2.93 1.72
C SER A 121 3.97 3.49 0.73
N CYS A 122 4.25 4.66 0.18
CA CYS A 122 3.45 5.30 -0.88
C CYS A 122 4.35 6.16 -1.77
N TYR A 123 3.83 6.57 -2.92
CA TYR A 123 4.56 7.36 -3.91
C TYR A 123 3.86 8.68 -4.27
N ASP A 124 2.89 9.08 -3.48
CA ASP A 124 2.24 10.38 -3.58
C ASP A 124 2.81 11.32 -2.50
N ASN A 125 3.29 12.50 -2.91
CA ASN A 125 3.95 13.43 -1.98
C ASN A 125 3.03 13.94 -0.87
N ARG A 126 1.77 14.22 -1.19
CA ARG A 126 0.80 14.72 -0.21
C ARG A 126 0.49 13.65 0.83
N LEU A 127 0.28 12.43 0.38
CA LEU A 127 0.01 11.30 1.27
C LEU A 127 1.24 10.97 2.13
N GLN A 128 2.43 11.06 1.56
CA GLN A 128 3.67 10.83 2.30
C GLN A 128 3.84 11.86 3.43
N LYS A 129 3.62 13.15 3.14
CA LYS A 129 3.67 14.21 4.16
C LYS A 129 2.64 13.99 5.27
N ALA A 130 1.43 13.57 4.89
CA ALA A 130 0.39 13.26 5.86
C ALA A 130 0.80 12.11 6.77
N SER A 131 1.37 11.04 6.20
CA SER A 131 1.84 9.89 6.97
C SER A 131 2.92 10.26 7.99
N LEU A 132 3.85 11.11 7.61
CA LEU A 132 4.88 11.65 8.52
C LEU A 132 4.24 12.41 9.68
N SER A 133 3.28 13.27 9.37
CA SER A 133 2.56 14.08 10.38
C SER A 133 1.81 13.17 11.36
N GLU A 134 1.32 12.02 10.92
CA GLU A 134 0.60 11.06 11.75
C GLU A 134 1.51 10.02 12.41
N LYS A 135 2.81 10.25 12.42
CA LYS A 135 3.82 9.46 13.14
C LYS A 135 4.04 8.04 12.62
N LEU A 136 3.74 7.80 11.36
CA LEU A 136 4.12 6.55 10.71
C LEU A 136 5.58 6.60 10.29
N SER A 137 6.28 5.47 10.41
CA SER A 137 7.65 5.34 9.94
C SER A 137 7.71 5.37 8.42
N GLN A 138 8.84 5.79 7.89
CA GLN A 138 9.05 5.88 6.44
C GLN A 138 10.01 4.79 5.97
N PRO A 139 9.86 4.33 4.71
CA PRO A 139 10.74 3.29 4.18
C PRO A 139 12.23 3.61 4.30
N ASP A 140 12.61 4.85 4.10
CA ASP A 140 14.01 5.29 4.16
C ASP A 140 14.67 4.97 5.51
N GLU A 141 13.92 5.01 6.58
CA GLU A 141 14.42 4.69 7.92
C GLU A 141 14.84 3.23 8.04
N TRP A 142 14.27 2.37 7.24
CA TRP A 142 14.48 0.92 7.30
C TRP A 142 15.36 0.40 6.17
N LEU A 143 15.47 1.13 5.06
CA LEU A 143 16.25 0.72 3.89
C LEU A 143 17.69 1.21 3.93
N LYS A 144 17.98 2.21 4.76
CA LYS A 144 19.34 2.71 4.95
C LYS A 144 20.12 1.79 5.90
N GLY A 145 21.18 1.29 5.42
CA GLY A 145 22.06 0.47 6.17
C GLY A 145 22.05 -0.96 5.82
#